data_97d30260615b76491ea6c55e49930043
#
_entry.id   97d30260615b76491ea6c55e49930043
#
_cell.length_a   1.000
_cell.length_b   1.000
_cell.length_c   1.000
_cell.angle_alpha   90.00
_cell.angle_beta   90.00
_cell.angle_gamma   90.00
#
_symmetry.space_group_name_H-M   'P 1'
#
loop_
_entity.id
_entity.type
_entity.pdbx_description
1 polymer ?
#
loop_
_entity_poly.entity_id
_entity_poly.type
_entity_poly.pdbx_seq_one_letter_code
_entity_poly.pdbx_strand_id
1 'polypeptide(L)'
;LTLQDCRRAAAAAMFHDIGKMGVPDALLRKTGPLTPEEFDEIKKHTLIGEELMRGMKEMESEPLVEAAAEICRWHHERVDGRGYPDGLKGDEIPMTVQAVGLADAYDALVSQRVYKPAYTHAEALAMIRRGECGAFDPLLVDCLEDIQGALCREVYGMRGKE
;
A
#
# COMPACT_ATOMS: atom_id res chain seq x y z
N LEU A 1 -0.14 0.14 -18.94
CA LEU A 1 -0.69 -1.06 -18.28
C LEU A 1 -1.82 -1.63 -19.13
N THR A 2 -1.87 -2.96 -19.25
CA THR A 2 -3.01 -3.66 -19.83
C THR A 2 -4.09 -3.92 -18.76
N LEU A 3 -5.32 -4.22 -19.22
CA LEU A 3 -6.39 -4.63 -18.29
C LEU A 3 -6.02 -5.90 -17.49
N GLN A 4 -5.22 -6.78 -18.09
CA GLN A 4 -4.73 -7.99 -17.41
C GLN A 4 -3.75 -7.63 -16.30
N ASP A 5 -2.84 -6.67 -16.51
CA ASP A 5 -1.91 -6.20 -15.49
C ASP A 5 -2.66 -5.56 -14.32
N CYS A 6 -3.68 -4.74 -14.60
CA CYS A 6 -4.53 -4.15 -13.56
C CYS A 6 -5.26 -5.20 -12.72
N ARG A 7 -5.84 -6.24 -13.38
CA ARG A 7 -6.52 -7.33 -12.67
C ARG A 7 -5.56 -8.15 -11.82
N ARG A 8 -4.37 -8.41 -12.34
CA ARG A 8 -3.31 -9.13 -11.61
C ARG A 8 -2.86 -8.33 -10.40
N ALA A 9 -2.58 -7.04 -10.56
CA ALA A 9 -2.20 -6.16 -9.47
C ALA A 9 -3.29 -6.08 -8.39
N ALA A 10 -4.56 -5.95 -8.77
CA ALA A 10 -5.68 -5.93 -7.83
C ALA A 10 -5.80 -7.23 -7.03
N ALA A 11 -5.61 -8.39 -7.67
CA ALA A 11 -5.60 -9.69 -6.98
C ALA A 11 -4.38 -9.84 -6.07
N ALA A 12 -3.19 -9.42 -6.55
CA ALA A 12 -1.94 -9.47 -5.80
C ALA A 12 -1.92 -8.51 -4.60
N ALA A 13 -2.60 -7.37 -4.70
CA ALA A 13 -2.69 -6.37 -3.63
C ALA A 13 -3.28 -6.92 -2.33
N MET A 14 -4.11 -7.99 -2.39
CA MET A 14 -4.64 -8.63 -1.18
C MET A 14 -3.56 -9.21 -0.27
N PHE A 15 -2.37 -9.43 -0.78
CA PHE A 15 -1.25 -10.05 -0.07
C PHE A 15 -0.22 -9.04 0.45
N HIS A 16 -0.36 -7.73 0.13
CA HIS A 16 0.68 -6.72 0.42
C HIS A 16 1.20 -6.76 1.86
N ASP A 17 0.34 -7.05 2.81
CA ASP A 17 0.58 -7.05 4.24
C ASP A 17 0.75 -8.46 4.87
N ILE A 18 0.80 -9.53 4.05
CA ILE A 18 0.87 -10.91 4.57
C ILE A 18 2.09 -11.14 5.46
N GLY A 19 3.17 -10.43 5.22
CA GLY A 19 4.39 -10.52 6.03
C GLY A 19 4.25 -9.99 7.46
N LYS A 20 3.16 -9.29 7.79
CA LYS A 20 2.84 -8.91 9.18
C LYS A 20 2.69 -10.11 10.11
N MET A 21 2.45 -11.31 9.56
CA MET A 21 2.47 -12.56 10.32
C MET A 21 3.82 -12.83 11.01
N GLY A 22 4.93 -12.31 10.49
CA GLY A 22 6.25 -12.44 11.09
C GLY A 22 6.64 -11.28 12.02
N VAL A 23 5.79 -10.26 12.19
CA VAL A 23 6.03 -9.13 13.07
C VAL A 23 5.41 -9.41 14.45
N PRO A 24 6.10 -9.12 15.57
CA PRO A 24 5.56 -9.34 16.90
C PRO A 24 4.22 -8.62 17.13
N ASP A 25 3.21 -9.32 17.59
CA ASP A 25 1.86 -8.80 17.91
C ASP A 25 1.90 -7.58 18.82
N ALA A 26 2.83 -7.54 19.76
CA ALA A 26 3.00 -6.42 20.67
C ALA A 26 3.31 -5.10 19.97
N LEU A 27 4.04 -5.16 18.85
CA LEU A 27 4.34 -3.98 18.02
C LEU A 27 3.14 -3.58 17.16
N LEU A 28 2.47 -4.56 16.55
CA LEU A 28 1.29 -4.30 15.70
C LEU A 28 0.13 -3.70 16.51
N ARG A 29 0.02 -4.03 17.78
CA ARG A 29 -1.06 -3.55 18.69
C ARG A 29 -0.63 -2.40 19.58
N LYS A 30 0.58 -1.89 19.43
CA LYS A 30 1.08 -0.79 20.27
C LYS A 30 0.21 0.46 20.09
N THR A 31 -0.25 1.01 21.22
CA THR A 31 -1.17 2.16 21.25
C THR A 31 -0.47 3.52 21.24
N GLY A 32 0.84 3.54 21.45
CA GLY A 32 1.67 4.76 21.45
C GLY A 32 2.52 4.87 20.19
N PRO A 33 3.30 5.95 20.08
CA PRO A 33 4.25 6.12 19.00
C PRO A 33 5.30 5.00 19.03
N LEU A 34 5.72 4.57 17.83
CA LEU A 34 6.81 3.60 17.67
C LEU A 34 8.15 4.30 17.84
N THR A 35 9.13 3.61 18.46
CA THR A 35 10.52 4.03 18.37
C THR A 35 11.08 3.75 16.97
N PRO A 36 12.22 4.36 16.58
CA PRO A 36 12.85 4.03 15.29
C PRO A 36 13.12 2.51 15.14
N GLU A 37 13.60 1.86 16.18
CA GLU A 37 13.92 0.42 16.17
C GLU A 37 12.63 -0.43 16.01
N GLU A 38 11.56 -0.06 16.71
CA GLU A 38 10.27 -0.72 16.58
C GLU A 38 9.68 -0.53 15.17
N PHE A 39 9.85 0.66 14.59
CA PHE A 39 9.42 0.91 13.22
C PHE A 39 10.24 0.10 12.21
N ASP A 40 11.57 -0.02 12.43
CA ASP A 40 12.43 -0.87 11.59
C ASP A 40 12.03 -2.35 11.69
N GLU A 41 11.56 -2.81 12.84
CA GLU A 41 11.03 -4.17 12.98
C GLU A 41 9.73 -4.35 12.19
N ILE A 42 8.82 -3.37 12.22
CA ILE A 42 7.59 -3.42 11.43
C ILE A 42 7.89 -3.41 9.92
N LYS A 43 8.86 -2.63 9.45
CA LYS A 43 9.25 -2.59 8.03
C LYS A 43 9.61 -3.97 7.47
N LYS A 44 10.09 -4.88 8.30
CA LYS A 44 10.47 -6.24 7.88
C LYS A 44 9.30 -7.03 7.28
N HIS A 45 8.04 -6.62 7.54
CA HIS A 45 6.89 -7.30 6.92
C HIS A 45 6.97 -7.32 5.39
N THR A 46 7.60 -6.29 4.79
CA THR A 46 7.76 -6.24 3.32
C THR A 46 8.66 -7.36 2.81
N LEU A 47 9.78 -7.61 3.48
CA LEU A 47 10.73 -8.66 3.13
C LEU A 47 10.18 -10.05 3.47
N ILE A 48 9.53 -10.19 4.63
CA ILE A 48 8.88 -11.44 5.04
C ILE A 48 7.76 -11.81 4.07
N GLY A 49 6.95 -10.81 3.64
CA GLY A 49 5.88 -11.03 2.67
C GLY A 49 6.41 -11.48 1.31
N GLU A 50 7.48 -10.87 0.81
CA GLU A 50 8.15 -11.32 -0.41
C GLU A 50 8.65 -12.76 -0.26
N GLU A 51 9.34 -13.08 0.85
CA GLU A 51 9.86 -14.42 1.11
C GLU A 51 8.75 -15.48 1.14
N LEU A 52 7.62 -15.16 1.79
CA LEU A 52 6.45 -16.05 1.81
C LEU A 52 5.89 -16.31 0.41
N MET A 53 5.77 -15.26 -0.42
CA MET A 53 5.28 -15.41 -1.80
C MET A 53 6.25 -16.25 -2.63
N ARG A 54 7.54 -15.90 -2.64
CA ARG A 54 8.57 -16.64 -3.38
C ARG A 54 8.81 -18.06 -2.86
N GLY A 55 8.48 -18.33 -1.59
CA GLY A 55 8.56 -19.68 -1.00
C GLY A 55 7.51 -20.67 -1.53
N MET A 56 6.52 -20.20 -2.29
CA MET A 56 5.51 -21.06 -2.96
C MET A 56 6.09 -21.72 -4.22
N LYS A 57 7.05 -22.63 -4.04
CA LYS A 57 7.85 -23.23 -5.11
C LYS A 57 7.03 -23.86 -6.25
N GLU A 58 5.87 -24.40 -5.96
CA GLU A 58 4.96 -24.99 -6.95
C GLU A 58 4.31 -23.96 -7.87
N MET A 59 4.34 -22.67 -7.47
CA MET A 59 3.73 -21.53 -8.16
C MET A 59 4.74 -20.44 -8.51
N GLU A 60 6.05 -20.72 -8.41
CA GLU A 60 7.13 -19.72 -8.54
C GLU A 60 7.14 -19.00 -9.90
N SER A 61 6.61 -19.63 -10.96
CA SER A 61 6.47 -19.01 -12.29
C SER A 61 5.09 -18.43 -12.58
N GLU A 62 4.18 -18.43 -11.61
CA GLU A 62 2.84 -17.88 -11.80
C GLU A 62 2.89 -16.33 -11.72
N PRO A 63 2.45 -15.64 -12.78
CA PRO A 63 2.52 -14.17 -12.81
C PRO A 63 1.81 -13.46 -11.66
N LEU A 64 0.85 -14.09 -11.01
CA LEU A 64 0.19 -13.58 -9.83
C LEU A 64 1.11 -13.60 -8.61
N VAL A 65 1.87 -14.68 -8.44
CA VAL A 65 2.80 -14.85 -7.30
C VAL A 65 3.96 -13.87 -7.42
N GLU A 66 4.51 -13.69 -8.63
CA GLU A 66 5.54 -12.69 -8.89
C GLU A 66 5.04 -11.28 -8.56
N ALA A 67 3.85 -10.90 -9.06
CA ALA A 67 3.26 -9.60 -8.77
C ALA A 67 2.99 -9.41 -7.27
N ALA A 68 2.55 -10.46 -6.56
CA ALA A 68 2.33 -10.41 -5.12
C ALA A 68 3.65 -10.23 -4.35
N ALA A 69 4.73 -10.93 -4.76
CA ALA A 69 6.04 -10.78 -4.16
C ALA A 69 6.59 -9.35 -4.31
N GLU A 70 6.49 -8.76 -5.52
CA GLU A 70 6.89 -7.38 -5.77
C GLU A 70 6.06 -6.38 -4.95
N ILE A 71 4.74 -6.57 -4.89
CA ILE A 71 3.85 -5.71 -4.11
C ILE A 71 4.16 -5.83 -2.62
N CYS A 72 4.33 -7.04 -2.08
CA CYS A 72 4.74 -7.22 -0.68
C CYS A 72 6.00 -6.45 -0.37
N ARG A 73 7.03 -6.55 -1.22
CA ARG A 73 8.31 -5.91 -0.99
C ARG A 73 8.24 -4.40 -1.09
N TRP A 74 7.56 -3.86 -2.13
CA TRP A 74 7.75 -2.47 -2.56
C TRP A 74 6.54 -1.54 -2.41
N HIS A 75 5.40 -1.97 -1.86
CA HIS A 75 4.22 -1.10 -1.73
C HIS A 75 4.46 0.13 -0.81
N HIS A 76 5.51 0.10 0.00
CA HIS A 76 5.95 1.23 0.81
C HIS A 76 7.09 2.04 0.19
N GLU A 77 7.53 1.71 -1.03
CA GLU A 77 8.43 2.58 -1.77
C GLU A 77 7.73 3.88 -2.19
N ARG A 78 8.52 4.92 -2.38
CA ARG A 78 8.04 6.24 -2.77
C ARG A 78 8.93 6.78 -3.89
N VAL A 79 8.34 7.45 -4.88
CA VAL A 79 9.05 7.88 -6.10
C VAL A 79 10.24 8.81 -5.84
N ASP A 80 10.31 9.43 -4.66
CA ASP A 80 11.42 10.27 -4.22
C ASP A 80 12.58 9.47 -3.57
N GLY A 81 12.45 8.15 -3.41
CA GLY A 81 13.44 7.26 -2.80
C GLY A 81 13.47 7.31 -1.27
N ARG A 82 12.46 7.90 -0.63
CA ARG A 82 12.33 7.92 0.84
C ARG A 82 11.47 6.80 1.38
N GLY A 83 11.05 5.89 0.52
CA GLY A 83 10.34 4.68 0.86
C GLY A 83 11.26 3.60 1.45
N TYR A 84 10.73 2.41 1.59
CA TYR A 84 11.44 1.23 2.06
C TYR A 84 10.88 -0.04 1.40
N PRO A 85 11.64 -1.15 1.35
CA PRO A 85 12.90 -1.42 2.03
C PRO A 85 14.16 -1.00 1.26
N ASP A 86 14.07 -0.77 -0.06
CA ASP A 86 15.23 -0.63 -0.94
C ASP A 86 15.54 0.85 -1.29
N GLY A 87 14.59 1.76 -1.08
CA GLY A 87 14.73 3.18 -1.41
C GLY A 87 14.70 3.44 -2.93
N LEU A 88 13.88 2.66 -3.66
CA LEU A 88 13.70 2.78 -5.12
C LEU A 88 13.12 4.15 -5.48
N LYS A 89 13.42 4.61 -6.72
CA LYS A 89 13.02 5.93 -7.21
C LYS A 89 12.33 5.85 -8.56
N GLY A 90 11.28 6.64 -8.73
CA GLY A 90 10.62 6.83 -10.02
C GLY A 90 10.31 5.51 -10.71
N ASP A 91 10.84 5.33 -11.92
CA ASP A 91 10.58 4.16 -12.77
C ASP A 91 11.22 2.84 -12.27
N GLU A 92 12.06 2.89 -11.22
CA GLU A 92 12.57 1.67 -10.58
C GLU A 92 11.45 0.92 -9.85
N ILE A 93 10.36 1.62 -9.48
CA ILE A 93 9.19 1.03 -8.85
C ILE A 93 8.19 0.67 -9.95
N PRO A 94 7.81 -0.60 -10.14
CA PRO A 94 6.79 -0.97 -11.11
C PRO A 94 5.49 -0.18 -10.92
N MET A 95 4.89 0.30 -12.01
CA MET A 95 3.69 1.15 -11.97
C MET A 95 2.52 0.48 -11.22
N THR A 96 2.39 -0.85 -11.30
CA THR A 96 1.40 -1.64 -10.58
C THR A 96 1.60 -1.57 -9.06
N VAL A 97 2.86 -1.62 -8.62
CA VAL A 97 3.26 -1.50 -7.21
C VAL A 97 2.99 -0.08 -6.71
N GLN A 98 3.35 0.95 -7.50
CA GLN A 98 3.06 2.33 -7.16
C GLN A 98 1.55 2.57 -6.98
N ALA A 99 0.72 2.00 -7.87
CA ALA A 99 -0.73 2.10 -7.77
C ALA A 99 -1.27 1.45 -6.50
N VAL A 100 -0.75 0.28 -6.12
CA VAL A 100 -1.13 -0.40 -4.86
C VAL A 100 -0.67 0.41 -3.65
N GLY A 101 0.56 0.93 -3.64
CA GLY A 101 1.07 1.77 -2.56
C GLY A 101 0.28 3.07 -2.36
N LEU A 102 -0.24 3.66 -3.46
CA LEU A 102 -1.14 4.81 -3.40
C LEU A 102 -2.51 4.42 -2.83
N ALA A 103 -3.06 3.28 -3.25
CA ALA A 103 -4.34 2.79 -2.75
C ALA A 103 -4.27 2.44 -1.24
N ASP A 104 -3.19 1.81 -0.78
CA ASP A 104 -2.94 1.53 0.63
C ASP A 104 -2.84 2.83 1.45
N ALA A 105 -2.09 3.82 0.97
CA ALA A 105 -2.00 5.12 1.63
C ALA A 105 -3.36 5.82 1.74
N TYR A 106 -4.17 5.76 0.67
CA TYR A 106 -5.54 6.30 0.68
C TYR A 106 -6.42 5.56 1.70
N ASP A 107 -6.44 4.22 1.66
CA ASP A 107 -7.24 3.41 2.62
C ASP A 107 -6.82 3.70 4.07
N ALA A 108 -5.52 3.82 4.33
CA ALA A 108 -5.01 4.17 5.65
C ALA A 108 -5.48 5.52 6.18
N LEU A 109 -5.79 6.47 5.28
CA LEU A 109 -6.32 7.79 5.66
C LEU A 109 -7.82 7.74 5.93
N VAL A 110 -8.60 7.06 5.09
CA VAL A 110 -10.07 7.04 5.17
C VAL A 110 -10.62 5.96 6.09
N SER A 111 -9.79 5.02 6.53
CA SER A 111 -10.16 3.98 7.48
C SER A 111 -9.99 4.45 8.92
N GLN A 112 -11.01 4.17 9.75
CA GLN A 112 -10.93 4.44 11.20
C GLN A 112 -9.89 3.53 11.83
N ARG A 113 -8.91 4.12 12.52
CA ARG A 113 -7.91 3.40 13.31
C ARG A 113 -8.10 3.69 14.79
N VAL A 114 -7.61 2.78 15.64
CA VAL A 114 -7.77 2.85 17.11
C VAL A 114 -7.30 4.20 17.69
N TYR A 115 -6.35 4.87 17.00
CA TYR A 115 -5.69 6.09 17.48
C TYR A 115 -6.02 7.35 16.70
N LYS A 116 -6.82 7.23 15.61
CA LYS A 116 -7.06 8.35 14.71
C LYS A 116 -8.43 8.21 14.05
N PRO A 117 -9.29 9.27 14.13
CA PRO A 117 -10.50 9.30 13.32
C PRO A 117 -10.13 9.22 11.83
N ALA A 118 -11.03 8.63 11.04
CA ALA A 118 -10.89 8.64 9.59
C ALA A 118 -10.94 10.08 9.07
N TYR A 119 -10.06 10.40 8.12
CA TYR A 119 -10.19 11.62 7.35
C TYR A 119 -11.35 11.51 6.37
N THR A 120 -11.91 12.64 6.01
CA THR A 120 -12.84 12.70 4.89
C THR A 120 -12.11 12.37 3.58
N HIS A 121 -12.86 11.94 2.56
CA HIS A 121 -12.30 11.69 1.23
C HIS A 121 -11.50 12.89 0.69
N ALA A 122 -12.08 14.10 0.80
CA ALA A 122 -11.45 15.33 0.32
C ALA A 122 -10.13 15.65 1.06
N GLU A 123 -10.10 15.45 2.38
CA GLU A 123 -8.89 15.64 3.18
C GLU A 123 -7.81 14.63 2.78
N ALA A 124 -8.18 13.34 2.61
CA ALA A 124 -7.25 12.29 2.20
C ALA A 124 -6.59 12.60 0.85
N LEU A 125 -7.38 12.98 -0.16
CA LEU A 125 -6.85 13.37 -1.48
C LEU A 125 -5.92 14.59 -1.37
N ALA A 126 -6.32 15.61 -0.62
CA ALA A 126 -5.50 16.79 -0.42
C ALA A 126 -4.16 16.47 0.28
N MET A 127 -4.15 15.57 1.26
CA MET A 127 -2.93 15.11 1.95
C MET A 127 -2.00 14.34 1.00
N ILE A 128 -2.55 13.43 0.18
CA ILE A 128 -1.81 12.70 -0.84
C ILE A 128 -1.17 13.68 -1.84
N ARG A 129 -1.95 14.63 -2.35
CA ARG A 129 -1.48 15.65 -3.30
C ARG A 129 -0.35 16.52 -2.74
N ARG A 130 -0.39 16.84 -1.46
CA ARG A 130 0.69 17.58 -0.77
C ARG A 130 1.89 16.72 -0.36
N GLY A 131 1.85 15.40 -0.61
CA GLY A 131 2.94 14.48 -0.27
C GLY A 131 3.06 14.20 1.23
N GLU A 132 2.03 14.42 2.04
CA GLU A 132 2.05 14.17 3.50
C GLU A 132 2.14 12.67 3.83
N CYS A 133 1.82 11.80 2.87
CA CYS A 133 1.90 10.33 2.97
C CYS A 133 3.08 9.75 2.18
N GLY A 134 4.02 10.58 1.77
CA GLY A 134 5.09 10.26 0.84
C GLY A 134 4.80 10.73 -0.58
N ALA A 135 5.82 10.72 -1.43
CA ALA A 135 5.71 11.15 -2.82
C ALA A 135 5.21 10.01 -3.70
N PHE A 136 4.16 10.27 -4.48
CA PHE A 136 3.60 9.37 -5.48
C PHE A 136 3.77 9.96 -6.87
N ASP A 137 3.69 9.09 -7.90
CA ASP A 137 3.70 9.54 -9.28
C ASP A 137 2.50 10.48 -9.54
N PRO A 138 2.73 11.69 -10.08
CA PRO A 138 1.65 12.65 -10.33
C PRO A 138 0.53 12.11 -11.21
N LEU A 139 0.85 11.26 -12.21
CA LEU A 139 -0.15 10.64 -13.07
C LEU A 139 -1.08 9.73 -12.27
N LEU A 140 -0.56 8.95 -11.33
CA LEU A 140 -1.39 8.09 -10.48
C LEU A 140 -2.26 8.92 -9.53
N VAL A 141 -1.74 10.03 -9.01
CA VAL A 141 -2.53 10.94 -8.16
C VAL A 141 -3.66 11.59 -8.97
N ASP A 142 -3.39 12.02 -10.21
CA ASP A 142 -4.41 12.54 -11.13
C ASP A 142 -5.47 11.48 -11.43
N CYS A 143 -5.07 10.23 -11.73
CA CYS A 143 -6.00 9.11 -11.92
C CYS A 143 -6.88 8.85 -10.68
N LEU A 144 -6.31 8.92 -9.48
CA LEU A 144 -7.07 8.76 -8.23
C LEU A 144 -8.13 9.86 -8.07
N GLU A 145 -7.79 11.10 -8.41
CA GLU A 145 -8.73 12.23 -8.39
C GLU A 145 -9.83 12.07 -9.45
N ASP A 146 -9.49 11.59 -10.64
CA ASP A 146 -10.48 11.36 -11.72
C ASP A 146 -11.54 10.33 -11.33
N ILE A 147 -11.16 9.28 -10.59
CA ILE A 147 -12.08 8.24 -10.13
C ILE A 147 -12.73 8.54 -8.78
N GLN A 148 -12.44 9.70 -8.16
CA GLN A 148 -12.89 10.04 -6.80
C GLN A 148 -14.38 9.82 -6.56
N GLY A 149 -15.23 10.16 -7.54
CA GLY A 149 -16.68 9.98 -7.40
C GLY A 149 -17.11 8.51 -7.33
N ALA A 150 -16.42 7.62 -8.06
CA ALA A 150 -16.65 6.17 -7.98
C ALA A 150 -16.11 5.62 -6.65
N LEU A 151 -14.91 6.01 -6.29
CA LEU A 151 -14.24 5.58 -5.05
C LEU A 151 -15.03 6.01 -3.81
N CYS A 152 -15.56 7.22 -3.80
CA CYS A 152 -16.40 7.74 -2.72
C CYS A 152 -17.69 6.91 -2.55
N ARG A 153 -18.32 6.51 -3.66
CA ARG A 153 -19.51 5.62 -3.63
C ARG A 153 -19.18 4.24 -3.10
N GLU A 154 -18.04 3.65 -3.48
CA GLU A 154 -17.62 2.34 -3.00
C GLU A 154 -17.26 2.37 -1.50
N VAL A 155 -16.45 3.34 -1.07
CA VAL A 155 -15.98 3.44 0.31
C VAL A 155 -17.09 3.89 1.27
N TYR A 156 -17.88 4.90 0.88
CA TYR A 156 -18.91 5.49 1.74
C TYR A 156 -20.32 5.02 1.41
N GLY A 157 -20.60 4.58 0.16
CA GLY A 157 -21.90 4.03 -0.23
C GLY A 157 -22.25 2.73 0.52
N MET A 158 -21.24 1.95 0.89
CA MET A 158 -21.44 0.80 1.78
C MET A 158 -21.63 1.19 3.26
N ARG A 159 -21.31 2.41 3.65
CA ARG A 159 -21.43 2.89 5.04
C ARG A 159 -22.64 3.80 5.27
N GLY A 160 -23.47 4.03 4.25
CA GLY A 160 -24.69 4.85 4.33
C GLY A 160 -24.62 5.97 5.35
N LYS A 161 -24.15 7.13 4.95
CA LYS A 161 -24.66 8.48 5.21
C LYS A 161 -23.56 9.51 5.07
N GLU A 162 -23.98 10.62 4.49
CA GLU A 162 -23.27 11.90 4.47
C GLU A 162 -22.76 12.32 5.84
#